data_386e83b769c73722efdaf23830d7a3c9
#
_entry.id   386e83b769c73722efdaf23830d7a3c9
#
_cell.length_a   1.000
_cell.length_b   1.000
_cell.length_c   1.000
_cell.angle_alpha   90.00
_cell.angle_beta   90.00
_cell.angle_gamma   90.00
#
_symmetry.space_group_name_H-M   'P 1'
#
loop_
_entity.id
_entity.type
_entity.pdbx_description
1 polymer ?
#
loop_
_entity_poly.entity_id
_entity_poly.type
_entity_poly.pdbx_seq_one_letter_code
_entity_poly.pdbx_strand_id
1 'polypeptide(L)'
;MNRDQLRVGVIGLGQWGRHHARVFASLPGVELAGVVDLDPREVEAATSRYGARGYLDHRELIGHVDAVSIAVPTADHYRVARDFLDAGVHALVEKPMTATVEEAERLAVLNARQGTVMLVGHVERFKPAVQQLRSVVAEPLFIHARRVRPYDPHRVMDVGVVLDLMIHDLDIVLSLVPERVLEISGVGVRVHNSHEDLAVAHLATEGGCRMTLTASRVSAVKATELEITMPDRAVHLDYLREVITVRHFNGEVQRLAMDGEEPLRAELSHFVACVRGDDRPRVSAEDGLRAIEVSHRLLQQMVDITPRVHA
;
A
#
# COMPACT_ATOMS: atom_id res chain seq x y z
N MET A 1 -14.69 -28.63 -14.68
CA MET A 1 -14.17 -27.39 -14.09
C MET A 1 -15.39 -26.58 -13.66
N ASN A 2 -15.46 -26.23 -12.39
CA ASN A 2 -16.60 -25.52 -11.83
C ASN A 2 -16.53 -24.07 -12.33
N ARG A 3 -17.42 -23.64 -13.21
CA ARG A 3 -17.42 -22.28 -13.82
C ARG A 3 -17.75 -21.15 -12.82
N ASP A 4 -18.01 -21.50 -11.55
CA ASP A 4 -18.41 -20.56 -10.51
C ASP A 4 -17.24 -20.06 -9.65
N GLN A 5 -16.01 -20.59 -9.85
CA GLN A 5 -14.84 -20.17 -9.06
C GLN A 5 -13.97 -19.18 -9.86
N LEU A 6 -13.60 -18.06 -9.21
CA LEU A 6 -12.65 -17.11 -9.76
C LEU A 6 -11.23 -17.71 -9.66
N ARG A 7 -10.56 -17.84 -10.81
CA ARG A 7 -9.19 -18.36 -10.88
C ARG A 7 -8.19 -17.23 -10.62
N VAL A 8 -7.44 -17.35 -9.53
CA VAL A 8 -6.46 -16.33 -9.14
C VAL A 8 -5.04 -16.90 -9.20
N GLY A 9 -4.10 -16.11 -9.70
CA GLY A 9 -2.67 -16.38 -9.65
C GLY A 9 -1.95 -15.49 -8.65
N VAL A 10 -0.85 -15.98 -8.06
CA VAL A 10 0.07 -15.18 -7.23
C VAL A 10 1.45 -15.18 -7.86
N ILE A 11 2.00 -13.99 -8.13
CA ILE A 11 3.30 -13.79 -8.76
C ILE A 11 4.27 -13.16 -7.76
N GLY A 12 5.39 -13.85 -7.50
CA GLY A 12 6.31 -13.57 -6.40
C GLY A 12 5.87 -14.28 -5.12
N LEU A 13 6.68 -15.20 -4.61
CA LEU A 13 6.44 -15.98 -3.40
C LEU A 13 7.36 -15.58 -2.24
N GLY A 14 7.82 -14.34 -2.25
CA GLY A 14 8.49 -13.71 -1.12
C GLY A 14 7.59 -13.56 0.10
N GLN A 15 7.97 -12.71 1.04
CA GLN A 15 7.23 -12.53 2.29
C GLN A 15 5.73 -12.24 2.05
N TRP A 16 5.40 -11.25 1.21
CA TRP A 16 4.01 -10.87 0.95
C TRP A 16 3.28 -11.89 0.08
N GLY A 17 3.88 -12.35 -1.01
CA GLY A 17 3.23 -13.32 -1.90
C GLY A 17 2.83 -14.62 -1.21
N ARG A 18 3.61 -15.11 -0.24
CA ARG A 18 3.21 -16.26 0.58
C ARG A 18 1.97 -15.99 1.42
N HIS A 19 1.82 -14.76 1.95
CA HIS A 19 0.61 -14.35 2.66
C HIS A 19 -0.59 -14.26 1.71
N HIS A 20 -0.40 -13.71 0.50
CA HIS A 20 -1.44 -13.64 -0.52
C HIS A 20 -1.90 -15.04 -0.95
N ALA A 21 -0.97 -15.95 -1.25
CA ALA A 21 -1.30 -17.34 -1.59
C ALA A 21 -2.08 -18.04 -0.47
N ARG A 22 -1.68 -17.85 0.80
CA ARG A 22 -2.41 -18.37 1.97
C ARG A 22 -3.85 -17.88 2.04
N VAL A 23 -4.04 -16.59 1.83
CA VAL A 23 -5.37 -16.00 1.92
C VAL A 23 -6.23 -16.45 0.73
N PHE A 24 -5.78 -16.32 -0.52
CA PHE A 24 -6.55 -16.74 -1.69
C PHE A 24 -6.93 -18.21 -1.65
N ALA A 25 -6.05 -19.11 -1.21
CA ALA A 25 -6.36 -20.52 -1.03
C ALA A 25 -7.47 -20.78 0.00
N SER A 26 -7.79 -19.81 0.87
CA SER A 26 -8.82 -19.94 1.91
C SER A 26 -10.10 -19.16 1.61
N LEU A 27 -10.14 -18.35 0.53
CA LEU A 27 -11.33 -17.54 0.19
C LEU A 27 -12.43 -18.37 -0.48
N PRO A 28 -13.68 -18.24 -0.04
CA PRO A 28 -14.80 -18.91 -0.68
C PRO A 28 -14.98 -18.49 -2.13
N GLY A 29 -15.21 -19.47 -3.02
CA GLY A 29 -15.45 -19.23 -4.44
C GLY A 29 -14.22 -18.75 -5.21
N VAL A 30 -13.02 -18.89 -4.66
CA VAL A 30 -11.73 -18.59 -5.29
C VAL A 30 -10.96 -19.89 -5.47
N GLU A 31 -10.34 -20.08 -6.62
CA GLU A 31 -9.36 -21.11 -6.91
C GLU A 31 -7.98 -20.44 -7.01
N LEU A 32 -7.03 -20.82 -6.15
CA LEU A 32 -5.63 -20.47 -6.37
C LEU A 32 -5.10 -21.36 -7.50
N ALA A 33 -5.31 -20.92 -8.74
CA ALA A 33 -5.04 -21.70 -9.94
C ALA A 33 -3.55 -21.82 -10.26
N GLY A 34 -2.74 -20.81 -9.86
CA GLY A 34 -1.32 -20.85 -10.11
C GLY A 34 -0.49 -19.97 -9.19
N VAL A 35 0.77 -20.36 -9.03
CA VAL A 35 1.80 -19.62 -8.28
C VAL A 35 3.06 -19.50 -9.13
N VAL A 36 3.72 -18.35 -9.07
CA VAL A 36 4.90 -18.05 -9.89
C VAL A 36 6.01 -17.48 -9.01
N ASP A 37 7.20 -18.00 -9.14
CA ASP A 37 8.43 -17.41 -8.60
C ASP A 37 9.64 -17.82 -9.46
N LEU A 38 10.71 -17.04 -9.41
CA LEU A 38 11.96 -17.37 -10.08
C LEU A 38 12.74 -18.46 -9.35
N ASP A 39 12.51 -18.63 -8.03
CA ASP A 39 13.09 -19.72 -7.24
C ASP A 39 12.18 -20.96 -7.29
N PRO A 40 12.61 -22.06 -7.94
CA PRO A 40 11.82 -23.28 -8.03
C PRO A 40 11.49 -23.90 -6.68
N ARG A 41 12.28 -23.63 -5.63
CA ARG A 41 12.02 -24.15 -4.28
C ARG A 41 10.79 -23.47 -3.65
N GLU A 42 10.61 -22.17 -3.90
CA GLU A 42 9.42 -21.41 -3.46
C GLU A 42 8.17 -21.91 -4.17
N VAL A 43 8.28 -22.16 -5.48
CA VAL A 43 7.20 -22.73 -6.29
C VAL A 43 6.82 -24.12 -5.77
N GLU A 44 7.78 -25.02 -5.55
CA GLU A 44 7.54 -26.36 -5.04
C GLU A 44 6.87 -26.34 -3.66
N ALA A 45 7.34 -25.48 -2.76
CA ALA A 45 6.75 -25.33 -1.43
C ALA A 45 5.29 -24.85 -1.49
N ALA A 46 4.98 -23.87 -2.36
CA ALA A 46 3.63 -23.35 -2.52
C ALA A 46 2.69 -24.37 -3.21
N THR A 47 3.16 -25.05 -4.28
CA THR A 47 2.38 -26.10 -4.96
C THR A 47 2.03 -27.26 -4.04
N SER A 48 3.02 -27.74 -3.27
CA SER A 48 2.81 -28.81 -2.27
C SER A 48 1.82 -28.41 -1.19
N ARG A 49 1.82 -27.15 -0.79
CA ARG A 49 0.97 -26.65 0.30
C ARG A 49 -0.47 -26.37 -0.12
N TYR A 50 -0.67 -25.82 -1.33
CA TYR A 50 -1.97 -25.30 -1.77
C TYR A 50 -2.59 -26.08 -2.93
N GLY A 51 -1.85 -26.99 -3.57
CA GLY A 51 -2.32 -27.73 -4.74
C GLY A 51 -2.40 -26.88 -6.02
N ALA A 52 -1.92 -25.64 -5.97
CA ALA A 52 -1.89 -24.73 -7.12
C ALA A 52 -0.83 -25.20 -8.16
N ARG A 53 -1.03 -24.85 -9.43
CA ARG A 53 -0.04 -25.11 -10.46
C ARG A 53 1.17 -24.17 -10.33
N GLY A 54 2.39 -24.69 -10.40
CA GLY A 54 3.61 -23.92 -10.29
C GLY A 54 4.18 -23.51 -11.66
N TYR A 55 4.76 -22.30 -11.73
CA TYR A 55 5.40 -21.76 -12.92
C TYR A 55 6.66 -20.98 -12.54
N LEU A 56 7.61 -20.88 -13.47
CA LEU A 56 8.84 -20.09 -13.32
C LEU A 56 8.81 -18.79 -14.13
N ASP A 57 7.88 -18.67 -15.07
CA ASP A 57 7.63 -17.46 -15.86
C ASP A 57 6.16 -17.07 -15.73
N HIS A 58 5.88 -15.82 -15.31
CA HIS A 58 4.53 -15.32 -15.13
C HIS A 58 3.68 -15.35 -16.40
N ARG A 59 4.30 -15.26 -17.58
CA ARG A 59 3.59 -15.30 -18.85
C ARG A 59 2.93 -16.64 -19.14
N GLU A 60 3.45 -17.72 -18.57
CA GLU A 60 2.84 -19.05 -18.69
C GLU A 60 1.50 -19.16 -17.97
N LEU A 61 1.22 -18.22 -17.03
CA LEU A 61 -0.03 -18.18 -16.30
C LEU A 61 -1.15 -17.47 -17.07
N ILE A 62 -0.81 -16.64 -18.09
CA ILE A 62 -1.78 -15.93 -18.93
C ILE A 62 -2.68 -16.95 -19.65
N GLY A 63 -4.00 -16.74 -19.62
CA GLY A 63 -5.03 -17.64 -20.13
C GLY A 63 -5.47 -18.73 -19.13
N HIS A 64 -4.77 -18.90 -18.02
CA HIS A 64 -5.13 -19.86 -16.97
C HIS A 64 -5.80 -19.20 -15.76
N VAL A 65 -5.78 -17.88 -15.65
CA VAL A 65 -6.32 -17.10 -14.53
C VAL A 65 -7.22 -15.97 -15.03
N ASP A 66 -8.11 -15.53 -14.17
CA ASP A 66 -9.00 -14.39 -14.38
C ASP A 66 -8.44 -13.13 -13.70
N ALA A 67 -7.69 -13.32 -12.62
CA ALA A 67 -7.08 -12.26 -11.85
C ALA A 67 -5.72 -12.71 -11.28
N VAL A 68 -4.84 -11.74 -10.99
CA VAL A 68 -3.54 -11.99 -10.38
C VAL A 68 -3.25 -11.04 -9.23
N SER A 69 -2.44 -11.52 -8.28
CA SER A 69 -1.79 -10.70 -7.28
C SER A 69 -0.29 -10.69 -7.52
N ILE A 70 0.29 -9.50 -7.63
CA ILE A 70 1.68 -9.26 -8.01
C ILE A 70 2.43 -8.73 -6.79
N ALA A 71 3.32 -9.57 -6.24
CA ALA A 71 4.11 -9.32 -5.04
C ALA A 71 5.62 -9.60 -5.31
N VAL A 72 6.07 -9.24 -6.49
CA VAL A 72 7.48 -9.28 -6.91
C VAL A 72 8.23 -8.04 -6.38
N PRO A 73 9.55 -7.90 -6.55
CA PRO A 73 10.24 -6.63 -6.26
C PRO A 73 9.66 -5.46 -7.08
N THR A 74 9.63 -4.26 -6.48
CA THR A 74 9.01 -3.06 -7.07
C THR A 74 9.47 -2.76 -8.50
N ALA A 75 10.75 -2.99 -8.81
CA ALA A 75 11.32 -2.79 -10.14
C ALA A 75 10.64 -3.64 -11.24
N ASP A 76 10.00 -4.74 -10.87
CA ASP A 76 9.32 -5.65 -11.80
C ASP A 76 7.80 -5.44 -11.86
N HIS A 77 7.22 -4.63 -10.96
CA HIS A 77 5.77 -4.42 -10.88
C HIS A 77 5.17 -3.99 -12.21
N TYR A 78 5.74 -2.95 -12.83
CA TYR A 78 5.26 -2.43 -14.12
C TYR A 78 5.24 -3.49 -15.22
N ARG A 79 6.37 -4.19 -15.40
CA ARG A 79 6.51 -5.18 -16.47
C ARG A 79 5.51 -6.32 -16.32
N VAL A 80 5.40 -6.85 -15.09
CA VAL A 80 4.50 -7.98 -14.81
C VAL A 80 3.03 -7.54 -14.90
N ALA A 81 2.66 -6.41 -14.28
CA ALA A 81 1.28 -5.91 -14.32
C ALA A 81 0.82 -5.59 -15.75
N ARG A 82 1.69 -4.96 -16.56
CA ARG A 82 1.40 -4.66 -17.95
C ARG A 82 1.06 -5.94 -18.74
N ASP A 83 1.86 -7.00 -18.60
CA ASP A 83 1.67 -8.23 -19.38
C ASP A 83 0.29 -8.88 -19.07
N PHE A 84 -0.18 -8.81 -17.82
CA PHE A 84 -1.51 -9.31 -17.43
C PHE A 84 -2.64 -8.37 -17.86
N LEU A 85 -2.50 -7.06 -17.63
CA LEU A 85 -3.52 -6.08 -18.02
C LEU A 85 -3.71 -6.05 -19.54
N ASP A 86 -2.63 -6.13 -20.34
CA ASP A 86 -2.70 -6.24 -21.80
C ASP A 86 -3.46 -7.51 -22.26
N ALA A 87 -3.40 -8.57 -21.49
CA ALA A 87 -4.14 -9.82 -21.72
C ALA A 87 -5.57 -9.78 -21.18
N GLY A 88 -6.03 -8.64 -20.63
CA GLY A 88 -7.39 -8.50 -20.06
C GLY A 88 -7.56 -9.18 -18.69
N VAL A 89 -6.46 -9.51 -18.00
CA VAL A 89 -6.49 -10.12 -16.67
C VAL A 89 -6.47 -9.03 -15.60
N HIS A 90 -7.35 -9.15 -14.60
CA HIS A 90 -7.43 -8.23 -13.47
C HIS A 90 -6.18 -8.34 -12.59
N ALA A 91 -5.74 -7.24 -11.98
CA ALA A 91 -4.49 -7.23 -11.20
C ALA A 91 -4.62 -6.51 -9.85
N LEU A 92 -4.11 -7.14 -8.79
CA LEU A 92 -3.71 -6.48 -7.57
C LEU A 92 -2.19 -6.35 -7.60
N VAL A 93 -1.67 -5.13 -7.48
CA VAL A 93 -0.23 -4.84 -7.49
C VAL A 93 0.20 -4.33 -6.12
N GLU A 94 1.19 -4.97 -5.52
CA GLU A 94 1.73 -4.52 -4.23
C GLU A 94 2.31 -3.11 -4.28
N LYS A 95 2.34 -2.46 -3.11
CA LYS A 95 2.93 -1.13 -2.97
C LYS A 95 4.48 -1.20 -2.94
N PRO A 96 5.17 -0.14 -3.40
CA PRO A 96 4.64 0.94 -4.23
C PRO A 96 4.20 0.40 -5.59
N MET A 97 3.14 0.99 -6.18
CA MET A 97 2.52 0.51 -7.42
C MET A 97 3.55 0.26 -8.54
N THR A 98 4.54 1.14 -8.66
CA THR A 98 5.65 1.07 -9.63
C THR A 98 6.91 1.75 -9.07
N ALA A 99 8.02 1.63 -9.76
CA ALA A 99 9.27 2.30 -9.42
C ALA A 99 9.28 3.78 -9.81
N THR A 100 8.54 4.17 -10.88
CA THR A 100 8.49 5.55 -11.40
C THR A 100 7.06 6.03 -11.63
N VAL A 101 6.90 7.36 -11.71
CA VAL A 101 5.60 7.99 -12.00
C VAL A 101 5.14 7.63 -13.41
N GLU A 102 6.04 7.66 -14.39
CA GLU A 102 5.74 7.35 -15.79
C GLU A 102 5.24 5.91 -15.97
N GLU A 103 5.76 4.97 -15.21
CA GLU A 103 5.26 3.59 -15.20
C GLU A 103 3.85 3.51 -14.60
N ALA A 104 3.60 4.24 -13.50
CA ALA A 104 2.29 4.29 -12.86
C ALA A 104 1.23 4.90 -13.78
N GLU A 105 1.55 6.03 -14.46
CA GLU A 105 0.68 6.65 -15.46
C GLU A 105 0.32 5.67 -16.59
N ARG A 106 1.33 4.95 -17.12
CA ARG A 106 1.10 3.94 -18.18
C ARG A 106 0.20 2.81 -17.73
N LEU A 107 0.34 2.32 -16.49
CA LEU A 107 -0.54 1.29 -15.96
C LEU A 107 -1.96 1.80 -15.75
N ALA A 108 -2.15 3.01 -15.22
CA ALA A 108 -3.46 3.61 -15.05
C ALA A 108 -4.20 3.77 -16.39
N VAL A 109 -3.50 4.29 -17.41
CA VAL A 109 -4.05 4.42 -18.78
C VAL A 109 -4.39 3.05 -19.38
N LEU A 110 -3.49 2.06 -19.22
CA LEU A 110 -3.72 0.71 -19.72
C LEU A 110 -4.93 0.06 -19.06
N ASN A 111 -5.02 0.13 -17.73
CA ASN A 111 -6.16 -0.39 -16.96
C ASN A 111 -7.48 0.21 -17.43
N ALA A 112 -7.55 1.54 -17.58
CA ALA A 112 -8.74 2.23 -18.07
C ALA A 112 -9.13 1.79 -19.50
N ARG A 113 -8.13 1.61 -20.38
CA ARG A 113 -8.36 1.18 -21.78
C ARG A 113 -8.87 -0.26 -21.87
N GLN A 114 -8.35 -1.15 -21.04
CA GLN A 114 -8.74 -2.57 -21.05
C GLN A 114 -10.04 -2.82 -20.29
N GLY A 115 -10.50 -1.88 -19.46
CA GLY A 115 -11.66 -2.05 -18.59
C GLY A 115 -11.44 -3.13 -17.53
N THR A 116 -10.18 -3.39 -17.16
CA THR A 116 -9.83 -4.34 -16.12
C THR A 116 -9.97 -3.71 -14.73
N VAL A 117 -10.07 -4.54 -13.70
CA VAL A 117 -9.93 -4.10 -12.32
C VAL A 117 -8.44 -4.09 -11.98
N MET A 118 -7.93 -2.94 -11.53
CA MET A 118 -6.61 -2.83 -10.93
C MET A 118 -6.75 -2.25 -9.51
N LEU A 119 -6.18 -2.96 -8.54
CA LEU A 119 -6.13 -2.55 -7.14
C LEU A 119 -4.67 -2.44 -6.71
N VAL A 120 -4.34 -1.41 -5.93
CA VAL A 120 -2.99 -1.25 -5.37
C VAL A 120 -2.95 -1.72 -3.93
N GLY A 121 -1.93 -2.50 -3.56
CA GLY A 121 -1.77 -3.19 -2.29
C GLY A 121 -1.47 -2.27 -1.10
N HIS A 122 -2.26 -1.22 -0.91
CA HIS A 122 -2.20 -0.39 0.29
C HIS A 122 -3.06 -1.01 1.41
N VAL A 123 -2.60 -2.14 1.92
CA VAL A 123 -3.31 -2.96 2.94
C VAL A 123 -3.74 -2.16 4.18
N GLU A 124 -3.02 -1.09 4.53
CA GLU A 124 -3.37 -0.21 5.65
C GLU A 124 -4.77 0.42 5.50
N ARG A 125 -5.25 0.65 4.28
CA ARG A 125 -6.62 1.13 3.97
C ARG A 125 -7.72 0.15 4.38
N PHE A 126 -7.37 -1.11 4.60
CA PHE A 126 -8.29 -2.17 4.98
C PHE A 126 -8.28 -2.45 6.48
N LYS A 127 -7.45 -1.75 7.26
CA LYS A 127 -7.54 -1.77 8.72
C LYS A 127 -8.86 -1.18 9.18
N PRO A 128 -9.60 -1.85 10.09
CA PRO A 128 -10.90 -1.36 10.57
C PRO A 128 -10.84 0.07 11.10
N ALA A 129 -9.78 0.41 11.86
CA ALA A 129 -9.59 1.75 12.38
C ALA A 129 -9.39 2.81 11.27
N VAL A 130 -8.68 2.48 10.18
CA VAL A 130 -8.51 3.40 9.04
C VAL A 130 -9.82 3.58 8.27
N GLN A 131 -10.60 2.52 8.11
CA GLN A 131 -11.92 2.64 7.48
C GLN A 131 -12.86 3.53 8.29
N GLN A 132 -12.79 3.46 9.63
CA GLN A 132 -13.59 4.27 10.53
C GLN A 132 -13.20 5.77 10.49
N LEU A 133 -11.96 6.13 10.15
CA LEU A 133 -11.55 7.53 10.05
C LEU A 133 -12.47 8.36 9.14
N ARG A 134 -12.93 7.78 8.04
CA ARG A 134 -13.84 8.49 7.10
C ARG A 134 -15.16 8.94 7.72
N SER A 135 -15.61 8.29 8.79
CA SER A 135 -16.85 8.66 9.47
C SER A 135 -16.67 9.73 10.54
N VAL A 136 -15.44 9.96 11.01
CA VAL A 136 -15.12 10.90 12.08
C VAL A 136 -14.31 12.12 11.62
N VAL A 137 -13.72 12.05 10.42
CA VAL A 137 -12.91 13.14 9.83
C VAL A 137 -13.72 13.91 8.80
N ALA A 138 -13.82 15.22 9.01
CA ALA A 138 -14.41 16.17 8.09
C ALA A 138 -13.63 17.50 8.17
N GLU A 139 -13.30 18.09 7.02
CA GLU A 139 -12.61 19.39 6.91
C GLU A 139 -11.32 19.47 7.76
N PRO A 140 -10.34 18.59 7.56
CA PRO A 140 -9.11 18.60 8.34
C PRO A 140 -8.29 19.86 8.06
N LEU A 141 -7.88 20.54 9.13
CA LEU A 141 -7.02 21.73 9.08
C LEU A 141 -5.55 21.36 9.11
N PHE A 142 -5.20 20.37 9.94
CA PHE A 142 -3.84 19.89 10.11
C PHE A 142 -3.82 18.38 10.33
N ILE A 143 -2.86 17.71 9.71
CA ILE A 143 -2.64 16.27 9.87
C ILE A 143 -1.17 16.03 10.25
N HIS A 144 -0.95 15.25 11.31
CA HIS A 144 0.36 14.75 11.68
C HIS A 144 0.36 13.23 11.65
N ALA A 145 1.18 12.65 10.77
CA ALA A 145 1.40 11.20 10.69
C ALA A 145 2.82 10.86 11.14
N ARG A 146 2.94 9.81 11.93
CA ARG A 146 4.23 9.33 12.41
C ARG A 146 4.30 7.81 12.29
N ARG A 147 5.26 7.31 11.49
CA ARG A 147 5.51 5.87 11.31
C ARG A 147 6.98 5.59 11.52
N VAL A 148 7.32 5.15 12.71
CA VAL A 148 8.72 4.97 13.12
C VAL A 148 8.93 3.60 13.76
N ARG A 149 10.13 3.03 13.56
CA ARG A 149 10.54 1.76 14.15
C ARG A 149 12.05 1.74 14.40
N PRO A 150 12.53 0.88 15.31
CA PRO A 150 13.95 0.60 15.45
C PRO A 150 14.54 0.00 14.18
N TYR A 151 15.86 0.16 14.05
CA TYR A 151 16.62 -0.47 12.98
C TYR A 151 16.60 -2.00 13.11
N ASP A 152 16.41 -2.68 12.00
CA ASP A 152 16.46 -4.14 11.89
C ASP A 152 17.53 -4.52 10.84
N PRO A 153 18.70 -5.06 11.29
CA PRO A 153 19.78 -5.40 10.38
C PRO A 153 19.50 -6.60 9.48
N HIS A 154 18.45 -7.38 9.77
CA HIS A 154 18.07 -8.56 8.99
C HIS A 154 17.08 -8.26 7.87
N ARG A 155 16.52 -7.05 7.84
CA ARG A 155 15.57 -6.65 6.80
C ARG A 155 16.30 -6.09 5.59
N VAL A 156 16.09 -6.70 4.44
CA VAL A 156 16.57 -6.16 3.16
C VAL A 156 15.82 -4.85 2.86
N MET A 157 16.58 -3.81 2.49
CA MET A 157 16.10 -2.47 2.21
C MET A 157 16.52 -2.09 0.79
N ASP A 158 15.60 -2.16 -0.15
CA ASP A 158 15.79 -1.80 -1.55
C ASP A 158 15.36 -0.37 -1.87
N VAL A 159 14.57 0.25 -0.99
CA VAL A 159 14.08 1.63 -1.13
C VAL A 159 14.21 2.42 0.17
N GLY A 160 14.10 3.74 0.10
CA GLY A 160 14.07 4.65 1.24
C GLY A 160 12.77 4.60 2.03
N VAL A 161 12.74 5.22 3.22
CA VAL A 161 11.56 5.23 4.10
C VAL A 161 10.37 5.97 3.50
N VAL A 162 10.57 6.84 2.52
CA VAL A 162 9.46 7.50 1.83
C VAL A 162 8.61 6.47 1.07
N LEU A 163 9.25 5.59 0.29
CA LEU A 163 8.57 4.56 -0.50
C LEU A 163 8.27 3.27 0.28
N ASP A 164 9.01 3.00 1.39
CA ASP A 164 8.73 1.82 2.22
C ASP A 164 7.65 2.08 3.28
N LEU A 165 7.75 3.20 4.02
CA LEU A 165 6.94 3.49 5.20
C LEU A 165 5.98 4.66 4.98
N MET A 166 6.49 5.83 4.56
CA MET A 166 5.69 7.06 4.47
C MET A 166 4.58 6.94 3.43
N ILE A 167 4.77 6.17 2.37
CA ILE A 167 3.77 5.96 1.31
C ILE A 167 2.44 5.42 1.86
N HIS A 168 2.46 4.62 2.93
CA HIS A 168 1.23 4.17 3.57
C HIS A 168 0.44 5.32 4.19
N ASP A 169 1.15 6.22 4.87
CA ASP A 169 0.53 7.39 5.49
C ASP A 169 0.12 8.43 4.43
N LEU A 170 0.94 8.59 3.37
CA LEU A 170 0.57 9.41 2.21
C LEU A 170 -0.74 8.92 1.58
N ASP A 171 -0.85 7.63 1.27
CA ASP A 171 -2.06 7.06 0.71
C ASP A 171 -3.29 7.32 1.61
N ILE A 172 -3.17 7.12 2.93
CA ILE A 172 -4.26 7.35 3.87
C ILE A 172 -4.65 8.83 3.89
N VAL A 173 -3.70 9.75 4.09
CA VAL A 173 -4.03 11.18 4.22
C VAL A 173 -4.55 11.76 2.92
N LEU A 174 -4.02 11.33 1.78
CA LEU A 174 -4.53 11.73 0.46
C LEU A 174 -5.95 11.22 0.19
N SER A 175 -6.33 10.10 0.81
CA SER A 175 -7.70 9.59 0.72
C SER A 175 -8.71 10.34 1.59
N LEU A 176 -8.22 10.93 2.68
CA LEU A 176 -9.03 11.78 3.57
C LEU A 176 -9.13 13.22 3.04
N VAL A 177 -8.09 13.68 2.31
CA VAL A 177 -7.99 15.01 1.72
C VAL A 177 -7.81 14.87 0.21
N PRO A 178 -8.91 14.79 -0.57
CA PRO A 178 -8.86 14.52 -2.01
C PRO A 178 -8.31 15.69 -2.84
N GLU A 179 -8.10 16.84 -2.22
CA GLU A 179 -7.60 18.05 -2.88
C GLU A 179 -6.17 17.89 -3.38
N ARG A 180 -5.81 18.73 -4.35
CA ARG A 180 -4.46 18.72 -4.94
C ARG A 180 -3.42 19.22 -3.92
N VAL A 181 -2.29 18.51 -3.82
CA VAL A 181 -1.12 18.96 -3.06
C VAL A 181 -0.36 20.01 -3.86
N LEU A 182 -0.33 21.25 -3.36
CA LEU A 182 0.32 22.39 -4.00
C LEU A 182 1.79 22.48 -3.61
N GLU A 183 2.07 22.45 -2.29
CA GLU A 183 3.42 22.62 -1.75
C GLU A 183 3.90 21.29 -1.14
N ILE A 184 5.14 20.98 -1.40
CA ILE A 184 5.85 19.85 -0.78
C ILE A 184 7.24 20.34 -0.40
N SER A 185 7.69 19.99 0.79
CA SER A 185 9.08 20.14 1.23
C SER A 185 9.41 19.04 2.24
N GLY A 186 10.69 18.79 2.44
CA GLY A 186 11.09 17.79 3.44
C GLY A 186 12.59 17.73 3.65
N VAL A 187 12.96 16.94 4.66
CA VAL A 187 14.34 16.60 4.95
C VAL A 187 14.51 15.10 5.05
N GLY A 188 15.66 14.58 4.63
CA GLY A 188 16.01 13.17 4.73
C GLY A 188 17.38 12.95 5.33
N VAL A 189 17.55 11.83 6.03
CA VAL A 189 18.83 11.42 6.64
C VAL A 189 19.13 9.97 6.27
N ARG A 190 20.34 9.72 5.81
CA ARG A 190 20.89 8.38 5.60
C ARG A 190 21.77 8.00 6.80
N VAL A 191 21.54 6.85 7.39
CA VAL A 191 22.29 6.35 8.55
C VAL A 191 22.99 5.03 8.22
N HIS A 192 22.26 4.06 7.68
CA HIS A 192 22.75 2.71 7.40
C HIS A 192 22.67 2.33 5.93
N ASN A 193 21.87 3.03 5.12
CA ASN A 193 21.58 2.68 3.73
C ASN A 193 21.96 3.79 2.76
N SER A 194 21.96 3.47 1.45
CA SER A 194 22.16 4.45 0.38
C SER A 194 20.95 5.39 0.18
N HIS A 195 19.79 4.98 0.68
CA HIS A 195 18.57 5.76 0.70
C HIS A 195 18.31 6.34 2.10
N GLU A 196 17.35 7.26 2.21
CA GLU A 196 16.97 7.85 3.48
C GLU A 196 16.41 6.80 4.46
N ASP A 197 16.90 6.81 5.69
CA ASP A 197 16.46 5.99 6.82
C ASP A 197 15.50 6.73 7.74
N LEU A 198 15.49 8.06 7.62
CA LEU A 198 14.53 8.97 8.26
C LEU A 198 14.15 10.04 7.24
N ALA A 199 12.87 10.36 7.18
CA ALA A 199 12.35 11.48 6.39
C ALA A 199 11.25 12.22 7.17
N VAL A 200 11.23 13.55 7.03
CA VAL A 200 10.13 14.40 7.46
C VAL A 200 9.64 15.16 6.24
N ALA A 201 8.34 15.13 6.02
CA ALA A 201 7.67 15.81 4.92
C ALA A 201 6.66 16.83 5.44
N HIS A 202 6.55 17.94 4.73
CA HIS A 202 5.52 18.95 4.92
C HIS A 202 4.77 19.14 3.60
N LEU A 203 3.43 19.07 3.66
CA LEU A 203 2.56 19.24 2.51
C LEU A 203 1.50 20.30 2.79
N ALA A 204 1.07 20.99 1.72
CA ALA A 204 -0.09 21.86 1.77
C ALA A 204 -1.01 21.58 0.58
N THR A 205 -2.31 21.53 0.84
CA THR A 205 -3.33 21.29 -0.19
C THR A 205 -3.98 22.59 -0.65
N GLU A 206 -4.68 22.53 -1.77
CA GLU A 206 -5.42 23.64 -2.37
C GLU A 206 -6.49 24.19 -1.42
N GLY A 207 -7.16 23.34 -0.62
CA GLY A 207 -8.13 23.75 0.39
C GLY A 207 -7.52 24.25 1.71
N GLY A 208 -6.18 24.30 1.80
CA GLY A 208 -5.46 24.88 2.94
C GLY A 208 -5.10 23.88 4.04
N CYS A 209 -5.45 22.61 3.93
CA CYS A 209 -4.99 21.60 4.88
C CYS A 209 -3.47 21.50 4.85
N ARG A 210 -2.85 21.49 6.03
CA ARG A 210 -1.41 21.31 6.21
C ARG A 210 -1.13 19.93 6.79
N MET A 211 -0.05 19.29 6.34
CA MET A 211 0.31 17.95 6.78
C MET A 211 1.79 17.87 7.12
N THR A 212 2.11 17.16 8.19
CA THR A 212 3.48 16.78 8.53
C THR A 212 3.54 15.27 8.66
N LEU A 213 4.42 14.62 7.89
CA LEU A 213 4.61 13.18 7.96
C LEU A 213 6.04 12.87 8.36
N THR A 214 6.21 11.93 9.27
CA THR A 214 7.51 11.45 9.73
C THR A 214 7.60 9.94 9.53
N ALA A 215 8.57 9.49 8.77
CA ALA A 215 8.91 8.08 8.64
C ALA A 215 10.35 7.83 9.08
N SER A 216 10.57 6.77 9.86
CA SER A 216 11.92 6.39 10.31
C SER A 216 12.04 4.90 10.56
N ARG A 217 13.14 4.32 10.13
CA ARG A 217 13.57 2.95 10.48
C ARG A 217 14.80 2.91 11.38
N VAL A 218 15.13 4.06 11.99
CA VAL A 218 16.27 4.24 12.93
C VAL A 218 15.83 4.95 14.21
N SER A 219 14.58 4.78 14.61
CA SER A 219 14.01 5.35 15.82
C SER A 219 14.33 4.47 17.04
N ALA A 220 14.40 5.07 18.23
CA ALA A 220 14.53 4.32 19.49
C ALA A 220 13.24 3.55 19.86
N VAL A 221 12.09 3.94 19.31
CA VAL A 221 10.78 3.37 19.63
C VAL A 221 10.03 2.95 18.35
N LYS A 222 9.07 2.03 18.50
CA LYS A 222 8.08 1.73 17.46
C LYS A 222 6.81 2.52 17.75
N ALA A 223 6.39 3.36 16.82
CA ALA A 223 5.12 4.08 16.88
C ALA A 223 4.54 4.21 15.47
N THR A 224 3.23 4.05 15.37
CA THR A 224 2.47 4.32 14.14
C THR A 224 1.19 5.03 14.57
N GLU A 225 1.12 6.33 14.27
CA GLU A 225 0.12 7.24 14.81
C GLU A 225 -0.31 8.24 13.74
N LEU A 226 -1.58 8.63 13.78
CA LEU A 226 -2.14 9.69 12.96
C LEU A 226 -2.96 10.63 13.85
N GLU A 227 -2.64 11.91 13.83
CA GLU A 227 -3.39 12.95 14.52
C GLU A 227 -3.97 13.94 13.50
N ILE A 228 -5.26 14.22 13.61
CA ILE A 228 -6.00 15.11 12.71
C ILE A 228 -6.70 16.17 13.53
N THR A 229 -6.36 17.43 13.29
CA THR A 229 -7.02 18.60 13.88
C THR A 229 -8.06 19.15 12.92
N MET A 230 -9.26 19.34 13.43
CA MET A 230 -10.41 19.91 12.74
C MET A 230 -10.90 21.17 13.51
N PRO A 231 -11.85 21.96 12.98
CA PRO A 231 -12.29 23.19 13.64
C PRO A 231 -12.89 22.98 15.04
N ASP A 232 -13.52 21.83 15.31
CA ASP A 232 -14.27 21.55 16.54
C ASP A 232 -13.70 20.40 17.39
N ARG A 233 -12.74 19.63 16.84
CA ARG A 233 -12.20 18.42 17.49
C ARG A 233 -10.84 18.02 16.95
N ALA A 234 -10.15 17.16 17.70
CA ALA A 234 -8.99 16.42 17.25
C ALA A 234 -9.28 14.91 17.27
N VAL A 235 -8.75 14.21 16.28
CA VAL A 235 -8.81 12.74 16.15
C VAL A 235 -7.41 12.19 16.22
N HIS A 236 -7.18 11.21 17.10
CA HIS A 236 -5.92 10.49 17.21
C HIS A 236 -6.17 9.01 16.93
N LEU A 237 -5.43 8.43 15.98
CA LEU A 237 -5.40 7.00 15.70
C LEU A 237 -4.05 6.43 16.15
N ASP A 238 -4.09 5.48 17.07
CA ASP A 238 -2.97 4.58 17.40
C ASP A 238 -3.16 3.27 16.62
N TYR A 239 -2.34 3.07 15.57
CA TYR A 239 -2.44 1.89 14.71
C TYR A 239 -1.98 0.60 15.41
N LEU A 240 -1.12 0.69 16.43
CA LEU A 240 -0.61 -0.48 17.12
C LEU A 240 -1.64 -1.03 18.12
N ARG A 241 -2.49 -0.16 18.65
CA ARG A 241 -3.58 -0.52 19.56
C ARG A 241 -4.94 -0.62 18.86
N GLU A 242 -5.01 -0.18 17.60
CA GLU A 242 -6.25 -0.07 16.82
C GLU A 242 -7.35 0.72 17.54
N VAL A 243 -6.97 1.86 18.11
CA VAL A 243 -7.86 2.75 18.86
C VAL A 243 -7.89 4.12 18.23
N ILE A 244 -9.10 4.62 17.95
CA ILE A 244 -9.36 6.01 17.61
C ILE A 244 -9.84 6.74 18.87
N THR A 245 -9.22 7.87 19.16
CA THR A 245 -9.69 8.81 20.20
C THR A 245 -10.16 10.09 19.51
N VAL A 246 -11.42 10.41 19.65
CA VAL A 246 -12.01 11.69 19.22
C VAL A 246 -12.15 12.58 20.45
N ARG A 247 -11.54 13.75 20.42
CA ARG A 247 -11.60 14.75 21.49
C ARG A 247 -12.23 16.03 20.96
N HIS A 248 -13.46 16.30 21.37
CA HIS A 248 -14.12 17.57 21.07
C HIS A 248 -13.55 18.69 21.95
N PHE A 249 -13.47 19.90 21.41
CA PHE A 249 -12.95 21.06 22.16
C PHE A 249 -13.90 21.56 23.23
N ASN A 250 -15.14 21.05 23.27
CA ASN A 250 -16.09 21.24 24.40
C ASN A 250 -15.78 20.34 25.62
N GLY A 251 -14.75 19.46 25.51
CA GLY A 251 -14.31 18.57 26.58
C GLY A 251 -14.80 17.12 26.47
N GLU A 252 -15.70 16.81 25.53
CA GLU A 252 -16.17 15.45 25.29
C GLU A 252 -15.04 14.60 24.68
N VAL A 253 -14.90 13.34 25.13
CA VAL A 253 -13.90 12.38 24.62
C VAL A 253 -14.58 11.05 24.33
N GLN A 254 -14.48 10.61 23.08
CA GLN A 254 -14.94 9.31 22.64
C GLN A 254 -13.74 8.44 22.28
N ARG A 255 -13.77 7.17 22.69
CA ARG A 255 -12.78 6.15 22.28
C ARG A 255 -13.48 5.03 21.53
N LEU A 256 -12.98 4.73 20.35
CA LEU A 256 -13.49 3.69 19.46
C LEU A 256 -12.38 2.64 19.34
N ALA A 257 -12.57 1.49 19.98
CA ALA A 257 -11.73 0.31 19.75
C ALA A 257 -12.32 -0.46 18.56
N MET A 258 -11.46 -0.92 17.68
CA MET A 258 -11.86 -1.63 16.47
C MET A 258 -11.43 -3.08 16.55
N ASP A 259 -12.42 -3.94 16.43
CA ASP A 259 -12.22 -5.36 16.14
C ASP A 259 -12.62 -5.61 14.69
N GLY A 260 -11.86 -6.43 13.98
CA GLY A 260 -12.18 -6.70 12.59
C GLY A 260 -11.38 -7.84 11.99
N GLU A 261 -11.64 -8.08 10.73
CA GLU A 261 -10.96 -9.07 9.92
C GLU A 261 -9.48 -8.70 9.73
N GLU A 262 -8.63 -9.72 9.52
CA GLU A 262 -7.24 -9.53 9.11
C GLU A 262 -7.19 -8.58 7.89
N PRO A 263 -6.45 -7.45 7.95
CA PRO A 263 -6.47 -6.43 6.88
C PRO A 263 -6.15 -6.99 5.49
N LEU A 264 -5.18 -7.90 5.39
CA LEU A 264 -4.84 -8.56 4.13
C LEU A 264 -6.00 -9.42 3.61
N ARG A 265 -6.71 -10.12 4.49
CA ARG A 265 -7.88 -10.90 4.09
C ARG A 265 -9.01 -9.99 3.59
N ALA A 266 -9.26 -8.87 4.27
CA ALA A 266 -10.22 -7.87 3.84
C ALA A 266 -9.87 -7.27 2.47
N GLU A 267 -8.59 -6.95 2.23
CA GLU A 267 -8.09 -6.45 0.94
C GLU A 267 -8.29 -7.44 -0.19
N LEU A 268 -7.87 -8.70 -0.02
CA LEU A 268 -7.96 -9.71 -1.06
C LEU A 268 -9.41 -10.15 -1.31
N SER A 269 -10.26 -10.19 -0.27
CA SER A 269 -11.71 -10.39 -0.42
C SER A 269 -12.34 -9.25 -1.20
N HIS A 270 -11.95 -8.01 -0.91
CA HIS A 270 -12.41 -6.84 -1.64
C HIS A 270 -11.97 -6.85 -3.11
N PHE A 271 -10.72 -7.24 -3.39
CA PHE A 271 -10.26 -7.43 -4.78
C PHE A 271 -11.13 -8.43 -5.53
N VAL A 272 -11.43 -9.58 -4.93
CA VAL A 272 -12.34 -10.59 -5.51
C VAL A 272 -13.72 -10.01 -5.77
N ALA A 273 -14.30 -9.24 -4.83
CA ALA A 273 -15.58 -8.59 -5.01
C ALA A 273 -15.57 -7.58 -6.18
N CYS A 274 -14.49 -6.78 -6.30
CA CYS A 274 -14.33 -5.86 -7.43
C CYS A 274 -14.25 -6.59 -8.78
N VAL A 275 -13.49 -7.69 -8.84
CA VAL A 275 -13.38 -8.50 -10.07
C VAL A 275 -14.73 -9.12 -10.48
N ARG A 276 -15.57 -9.47 -9.51
CA ARG A 276 -16.95 -9.96 -9.76
C ARG A 276 -17.94 -8.88 -10.14
N GLY A 277 -17.56 -7.61 -9.98
CA GLY A 277 -18.46 -6.47 -10.21
C GLY A 277 -19.38 -6.15 -9.03
N ASP A 278 -19.14 -6.75 -7.85
CA ASP A 278 -19.94 -6.54 -6.63
C ASP A 278 -19.51 -5.26 -5.88
N ASP A 279 -18.31 -4.75 -6.14
CA ASP A 279 -17.76 -3.54 -5.49
C ASP A 279 -16.83 -2.79 -6.46
N ARG A 280 -16.34 -1.61 -6.03
CA ARG A 280 -15.35 -0.80 -6.76
C ARG A 280 -14.05 -0.73 -5.98
N PRO A 281 -12.87 -0.67 -6.66
CA PRO A 281 -11.59 -0.57 -5.98
C PRO A 281 -11.53 0.58 -4.98
N ARG A 282 -11.26 0.26 -3.70
CA ARG A 282 -11.05 1.27 -2.63
C ARG A 282 -9.69 1.94 -2.76
N VAL A 283 -8.76 1.25 -3.37
CA VAL A 283 -7.42 1.75 -3.71
C VAL A 283 -7.24 1.48 -5.19
N SER A 284 -7.64 2.43 -6.00
CA SER A 284 -7.59 2.35 -7.46
C SER A 284 -6.18 2.56 -8.01
N ALA A 285 -5.99 2.37 -9.32
CA ALA A 285 -4.76 2.73 -10.01
C ALA A 285 -4.45 4.24 -9.87
N GLU A 286 -5.47 5.09 -9.86
CA GLU A 286 -5.37 6.54 -9.68
C GLU A 286 -4.92 6.90 -8.26
N ASP A 287 -5.41 6.19 -7.22
CA ASP A 287 -4.93 6.36 -5.84
C ASP A 287 -3.44 6.01 -5.75
N GLY A 288 -3.04 4.86 -6.33
CA GLY A 288 -1.65 4.43 -6.37
C GLY A 288 -0.75 5.42 -7.13
N LEU A 289 -1.20 5.91 -8.29
CA LEU A 289 -0.49 6.95 -9.05
C LEU A 289 -0.30 8.22 -8.22
N ARG A 290 -1.36 8.71 -7.56
CA ARG A 290 -1.29 9.90 -6.72
C ARG A 290 -0.30 9.74 -5.56
N ALA A 291 -0.27 8.58 -4.92
CA ALA A 291 0.68 8.30 -3.85
C ALA A 291 2.13 8.28 -4.36
N ILE A 292 2.39 7.69 -5.53
CA ILE A 292 3.70 7.68 -6.19
C ILE A 292 4.12 9.10 -6.59
N GLU A 293 3.25 9.89 -7.24
CA GLU A 293 3.54 11.27 -7.64
C GLU A 293 3.97 12.13 -6.45
N VAL A 294 3.20 12.11 -5.36
CA VAL A 294 3.51 12.89 -4.16
C VAL A 294 4.81 12.41 -3.52
N SER A 295 5.05 11.09 -3.48
CA SER A 295 6.29 10.52 -2.96
C SER A 295 7.51 10.94 -3.77
N HIS A 296 7.44 10.89 -5.11
CA HIS A 296 8.55 11.29 -5.98
C HIS A 296 8.80 12.80 -5.95
N ARG A 297 7.74 13.63 -5.92
CA ARG A 297 7.89 15.09 -5.74
C ARG A 297 8.58 15.41 -4.41
N LEU A 298 8.24 14.69 -3.33
CA LEU A 298 8.93 14.83 -2.04
C LEU A 298 10.41 14.48 -2.18
N LEU A 299 10.75 13.33 -2.75
CA LEU A 299 12.13 12.88 -2.93
C LEU A 299 12.97 13.86 -3.76
N GLN A 300 12.38 14.48 -4.79
CA GLN A 300 13.05 15.50 -5.62
C GLN A 300 13.30 16.82 -4.88
N GLN A 301 12.43 17.20 -3.94
CA GLN A 301 12.50 18.46 -3.19
C GLN A 301 13.11 18.29 -1.79
N MET A 302 13.38 17.06 -1.38
CA MET A 302 13.90 16.75 -0.06
C MET A 302 15.37 17.16 0.07
N VAL A 303 15.67 17.90 1.14
CA VAL A 303 17.04 18.27 1.49
C VAL A 303 17.69 17.11 2.26
N ASP A 304 18.81 16.62 1.74
CA ASP A 304 19.64 15.64 2.46
C ASP A 304 20.48 16.36 3.52
N ILE A 305 20.15 16.10 4.78
CA ILE A 305 20.85 16.66 5.95
C ILE A 305 21.79 15.63 6.62
N THR A 306 22.14 14.56 5.90
CA THR A 306 23.07 13.55 6.38
C THR A 306 24.43 14.20 6.72
N PRO A 307 24.94 14.06 7.95
CA PRO A 307 26.25 14.59 8.30
C PRO A 307 27.33 14.03 7.37
N ARG A 308 28.15 14.90 6.77
CA ARG A 308 29.36 14.44 6.08
C ARG A 308 30.32 13.94 7.15
N VAL A 309 30.47 12.63 7.26
CA VAL A 309 31.53 12.06 8.07
C VAL A 309 32.83 12.52 7.42
N HIS A 310 33.56 13.42 8.11
CA HIS A 310 34.93 13.74 7.71
C HIS A 310 35.76 12.48 7.95
N ALA A 311 36.18 11.85 6.85
CA ALA A 311 37.07 10.68 6.84
C ALA A 311 38.44 11.07 7.34
#